data_97f4957e080dc5c85e754f9a27f0b7e6
#
_entry.id   97f4957e080dc5c85e754f9a27f0b7e6
#
_cell.length_a   1.000
_cell.length_b   1.000
_cell.length_c   1.000
_cell.angle_alpha   90.00
_cell.angle_beta   90.00
_cell.angle_gamma   90.00
#
_symmetry.space_group_name_H-M   'P 1'
#
loop_
_entity.id
_entity.type
_entity.pdbx_description
1 polymer ?
#
loop_
_entity_poly.entity_id
_entity_poly.type
_entity_poly.pdbx_seq_one_letter_code
_entity_poly.pdbx_strand_id
1 'polypeptide(L)'
;MVSLPITMVINMTGYLLQSRRTLLKQLALMSVASTFPYTAFSKFKPALITRPIPSSGQRLPVIGMGTHITFNVGNDPQARLNRTEVLRTFFDMGGQVVDSSPMYGSAEAVLGFCINRLGKSASPLFSATKVWTSDTEDGKEQIADSQRLWGLDQFSLNQVHNLVNWRSHLDTLLQMKADGHLQYVGITTSHGRRHRELEKIMQSQPIDFVQLTYHINNQDVEQRLLPLALEKGIAVIINRPFSKGGLFDEYQRYPLPDWTMEFDCSNWAQFFLKFVVSHPAVTCAIPATSRIDHMIENMGAGYGRLPDSGMRQRMI
;
A
#
# COMPACT_ATOMS: atom_id res chain seq x y z
N MET A 1 -50.80 -9.86 -75.65
CA MET A 1 -52.14 -9.61 -75.10
C MET A 1 -51.92 -9.07 -73.69
N VAL A 2 -52.14 -7.78 -73.54
CA VAL A 2 -53.13 -7.16 -72.66
C VAL A 2 -52.81 -7.37 -71.20
N SER A 3 -52.66 -6.41 -70.33
CA SER A 3 -53.19 -5.03 -70.21
C SER A 3 -52.48 -4.36 -69.01
N LEU A 4 -52.14 -3.11 -69.15
CA LEU A 4 -52.05 -2.09 -68.09
C LEU A 4 -53.47 -1.87 -67.51
N PRO A 5 -53.71 -1.08 -66.42
CA PRO A 5 -52.96 -0.20 -65.59
C PRO A 5 -53.45 -0.18 -64.15
N ILE A 6 -52.97 0.67 -63.28
CA ILE A 6 -53.74 1.78 -62.70
C ILE A 6 -52.76 2.60 -61.77
N THR A 7 -52.68 3.85 -62.17
CA THR A 7 -52.08 4.97 -61.47
C THR A 7 -52.78 5.23 -60.13
N MET A 8 -52.09 5.30 -59.06
CA MET A 8 -52.60 5.83 -57.79
C MET A 8 -51.98 7.19 -57.52
N VAL A 9 -52.78 8.22 -57.77
CA VAL A 9 -52.45 9.60 -57.43
C VAL A 9 -52.56 9.78 -55.90
N ILE A 10 -51.48 10.03 -55.25
CA ILE A 10 -51.50 10.44 -53.84
C ILE A 10 -51.64 11.96 -53.79
N ASN A 11 -52.76 12.40 -53.28
CA ASN A 11 -53.11 13.78 -53.04
C ASN A 11 -52.37 14.31 -51.82
N MET A 12 -51.37 15.17 -52.01
CA MET A 12 -50.67 15.93 -50.97
C MET A 12 -51.44 17.23 -50.69
N THR A 13 -52.35 17.21 -49.71
CA THR A 13 -52.82 18.47 -49.10
C THR A 13 -53.45 18.11 -47.73
N GLY A 14 -52.74 18.34 -46.67
CA GLY A 14 -53.22 18.17 -45.31
C GLY A 14 -52.22 18.65 -44.23
N TYR A 15 -51.63 19.83 -44.47
CA TYR A 15 -50.88 20.49 -43.34
C TYR A 15 -51.92 21.13 -42.44
N LEU A 16 -52.20 20.45 -41.33
CA LEU A 16 -52.91 21.03 -40.20
C LEU A 16 -52.03 22.13 -39.57
N LEU A 17 -52.44 23.39 -39.79
CA LEU A 17 -51.93 24.56 -39.09
C LEU A 17 -52.24 24.42 -37.59
N GLN A 18 -51.32 23.81 -36.84
CA GLN A 18 -51.38 23.86 -35.38
C GLN A 18 -51.17 25.31 -34.91
N SER A 19 -52.13 25.85 -34.16
CA SER A 19 -52.04 27.20 -33.67
C SER A 19 -50.82 27.38 -32.75
N ARG A 20 -50.16 28.55 -32.79
CA ARG A 20 -49.01 28.89 -31.92
C ARG A 20 -49.25 28.59 -30.44
N ARG A 21 -50.51 28.65 -30.00
CA ARG A 21 -50.92 28.32 -28.62
C ARG A 21 -50.78 26.82 -28.29
N THR A 22 -51.00 25.92 -29.24
CA THR A 22 -50.89 24.48 -29.06
C THR A 22 -49.41 24.05 -29.01
N LEU A 23 -48.57 24.66 -29.84
CA LEU A 23 -47.13 24.46 -29.87
C LEU A 23 -46.47 24.95 -28.54
N LEU A 24 -46.91 26.11 -28.04
CA LEU A 24 -46.43 26.65 -26.75
C LEU A 24 -46.86 25.81 -25.56
N LYS A 25 -48.04 25.21 -25.59
CA LYS A 25 -48.49 24.28 -24.52
C LYS A 25 -47.72 22.97 -24.54
N GLN A 26 -47.35 22.47 -25.70
CA GLN A 26 -46.53 21.25 -25.82
C GLN A 26 -45.07 21.51 -25.40
N LEU A 27 -44.51 22.67 -25.69
CA LEU A 27 -43.18 23.07 -25.22
C LEU A 27 -43.15 23.32 -23.71
N ALA A 28 -44.23 23.84 -23.12
CA ALA A 28 -44.31 24.02 -21.64
C ALA A 28 -44.47 22.70 -20.88
N LEU A 29 -45.04 21.67 -21.49
CA LEU A 29 -45.12 20.32 -20.91
C LEU A 29 -43.82 19.53 -20.97
N MET A 30 -42.91 19.84 -21.91
CA MET A 30 -41.58 19.24 -21.99
C MET A 30 -40.54 19.88 -21.06
N SER A 31 -40.81 21.10 -20.56
CA SER A 31 -39.88 21.78 -19.63
C SER A 31 -40.04 21.38 -18.17
N VAL A 32 -41.07 20.61 -17.80
CA VAL A 32 -41.28 20.11 -16.43
C VAL A 32 -40.66 18.75 -16.19
N ALA A 33 -40.21 18.04 -17.22
CA ALA A 33 -39.61 16.69 -17.11
C ALA A 33 -38.08 16.73 -16.88
N SER A 34 -37.43 17.87 -16.74
CA SER A 34 -35.97 17.98 -16.63
C SER A 34 -35.46 18.49 -15.26
N THR A 35 -36.32 18.53 -14.25
CA THR A 35 -35.89 18.82 -12.85
C THR A 35 -35.84 17.56 -12.00
N PHE A 36 -35.44 16.41 -12.55
CA PHE A 36 -34.81 15.41 -11.70
C PHE A 36 -33.47 16.01 -11.27
N PRO A 37 -33.19 16.14 -9.96
CA PRO A 37 -31.86 16.48 -9.55
C PRO A 37 -30.97 15.38 -10.12
N TYR A 38 -30.07 15.78 -11.01
CA TYR A 38 -28.89 14.96 -11.29
C TYR A 38 -28.22 14.82 -9.94
N THR A 39 -28.57 13.78 -9.20
CA THR A 39 -27.74 13.33 -8.09
C THR A 39 -26.42 13.01 -8.77
N ALA A 40 -25.52 13.98 -8.70
CA ALA A 40 -24.13 13.72 -8.98
C ALA A 40 -23.79 12.49 -8.13
N PHE A 41 -23.63 11.34 -8.77
CA PHE A 41 -22.95 10.23 -8.18
C PHE A 41 -21.56 10.77 -7.89
N SER A 42 -21.42 11.40 -6.73
CA SER A 42 -20.13 11.62 -6.11
C SER A 42 -19.48 10.25 -6.16
N LYS A 43 -18.48 10.09 -7.04
CA LYS A 43 -17.66 8.89 -7.05
C LYS A 43 -17.06 8.84 -5.65
N PHE A 44 -17.69 8.09 -4.76
CA PHE A 44 -17.15 7.84 -3.43
C PHE A 44 -15.76 7.26 -3.67
N LYS A 45 -14.74 8.10 -3.49
CA LYS A 45 -13.37 7.62 -3.52
C LYS A 45 -13.28 6.68 -2.31
N PRO A 46 -13.07 5.38 -2.50
CA PRO A 46 -13.05 4.47 -1.36
C PRO A 46 -12.04 4.97 -0.33
N ALA A 47 -12.38 4.89 0.95
CA ALA A 47 -11.50 5.32 2.02
C ALA A 47 -10.25 4.42 2.06
N LEU A 48 -9.10 5.03 2.34
CA LEU A 48 -7.85 4.31 2.55
C LEU A 48 -7.98 3.39 3.78
N ILE A 49 -7.67 2.12 3.59
CA ILE A 49 -7.71 1.13 4.67
C ILE A 49 -6.52 1.37 5.59
N THR A 50 -6.79 1.49 6.88
CA THR A 50 -5.77 1.69 7.92
C THR A 50 -5.92 0.67 9.05
N ARG A 51 -4.82 0.35 9.73
CA ARG A 51 -4.77 -0.51 10.91
C ARG A 51 -4.11 0.22 12.08
N PRO A 52 -4.58 0.04 13.32
CA PRO A 52 -3.94 0.64 14.47
C PRO A 52 -2.62 -0.08 14.80
N ILE A 53 -1.64 0.68 15.30
CA ILE A 53 -0.52 0.15 16.07
C ILE A 53 -1.10 -0.20 17.45
N PRO A 54 -1.07 -1.46 17.91
CA PRO A 54 -1.75 -1.85 19.14
C PRO A 54 -1.27 -1.09 20.39
N SER A 55 0.04 -0.79 20.49
CA SER A 55 0.62 -0.11 21.66
C SER A 55 0.23 1.36 21.79
N SER A 56 -0.22 2.04 20.73
CA SER A 56 -0.51 3.49 20.76
C SER A 56 -1.88 3.86 20.21
N GLY A 57 -2.50 3.01 19.42
CA GLY A 57 -3.72 3.33 18.66
C GLY A 57 -3.48 4.17 17.41
N GLN A 58 -2.26 4.65 17.13
CA GLN A 58 -1.93 5.37 15.89
C GLN A 58 -2.27 4.49 14.68
N ARG A 59 -2.95 5.07 13.70
CA ARG A 59 -3.39 4.32 12.52
C ARG A 59 -2.40 4.49 11.37
N LEU A 60 -2.01 3.37 10.78
CA LEU A 60 -1.15 3.31 9.60
C LEU A 60 -1.91 2.77 8.40
N PRO A 61 -1.68 3.29 7.17
CA PRO A 61 -2.12 2.66 5.94
C PRO A 61 -1.62 1.22 5.84
N VAL A 62 -2.47 0.32 5.34
CA VAL A 62 -2.11 -1.10 5.21
C VAL A 62 -1.05 -1.37 4.13
N ILE A 63 -0.79 -0.39 3.25
CA ILE A 63 0.28 -0.44 2.26
C ILE A 63 1.31 0.65 2.57
N GLY A 64 2.53 0.22 2.81
CA GLY A 64 3.73 1.03 2.93
C GLY A 64 4.66 0.83 1.73
N MET A 65 5.90 1.30 1.85
CA MET A 65 6.92 1.19 0.82
C MET A 65 8.23 0.67 1.40
N GLY A 66 8.76 -0.41 0.83
CA GLY A 66 10.13 -0.88 1.06
C GLY A 66 11.10 -0.27 0.04
N THR A 67 12.40 -0.24 0.39
CA THR A 67 13.43 0.40 -0.44
C THR A 67 14.55 -0.54 -0.88
N HIS A 68 14.55 -1.77 -0.41
CA HIS A 68 15.58 -2.77 -0.73
C HIS A 68 15.77 -2.92 -2.24
N ILE A 69 17.00 -2.80 -2.72
CA ILE A 69 17.41 -2.81 -4.13
C ILE A 69 16.88 -1.59 -4.92
N THR A 70 15.60 -1.27 -4.81
CA THR A 70 14.93 -0.27 -5.65
C THR A 70 15.44 1.15 -5.44
N PHE A 71 15.92 1.49 -4.24
CA PHE A 71 16.52 2.80 -3.92
C PHE A 71 18.05 2.79 -3.86
N ASN A 72 18.69 1.65 -4.09
CA ASN A 72 20.16 1.58 -4.16
C ASN A 72 20.66 2.03 -5.54
N VAL A 73 20.58 3.32 -5.82
CA VAL A 73 20.92 3.92 -7.13
C VAL A 73 22.14 4.85 -7.08
N GLY A 74 22.84 4.88 -5.94
CA GLY A 74 24.05 5.70 -5.78
C GLY A 74 23.77 7.18 -5.99
N ASN A 75 24.63 7.84 -6.76
CA ASN A 75 24.55 9.26 -7.04
C ASN A 75 23.98 9.58 -8.44
N ASP A 76 23.36 8.61 -9.12
CA ASP A 76 22.73 8.82 -10.43
C ASP A 76 21.61 9.87 -10.32
N PRO A 77 21.76 11.06 -10.95
CA PRO A 77 20.77 12.13 -10.79
C PRO A 77 19.40 11.77 -11.34
N GLN A 78 19.35 11.08 -12.49
CA GLN A 78 18.09 10.72 -13.13
C GLN A 78 17.35 9.64 -12.35
N ALA A 79 18.08 8.64 -11.85
CA ALA A 79 17.49 7.62 -11.00
C ALA A 79 16.96 8.21 -9.68
N ARG A 80 17.69 9.13 -9.04
CA ARG A 80 17.21 9.84 -7.84
C ARG A 80 15.96 10.67 -8.09
N LEU A 81 15.88 11.38 -9.23
CA LEU A 81 14.67 12.11 -9.62
C LEU A 81 13.49 11.15 -9.82
N ASN A 82 13.70 10.03 -10.50
CA ASN A 82 12.67 9.02 -10.65
C ASN A 82 12.19 8.47 -9.28
N ARG A 83 13.11 8.19 -8.33
CA ARG A 83 12.73 7.74 -6.98
C ARG A 83 11.97 8.81 -6.22
N THR A 84 12.25 10.08 -6.46
CA THR A 84 11.47 11.19 -5.88
C THR A 84 10.03 11.16 -6.37
N GLU A 85 9.80 10.90 -7.66
CA GLU A 85 8.42 10.81 -8.20
C GLU A 85 7.68 9.54 -7.73
N VAL A 86 8.37 8.42 -7.55
CA VAL A 86 7.81 7.22 -6.92
C VAL A 86 7.36 7.53 -5.48
N LEU A 87 8.21 8.19 -4.71
CA LEU A 87 7.91 8.56 -3.32
C LEU A 87 6.81 9.64 -3.24
N ARG A 88 6.78 10.61 -4.18
CA ARG A 88 5.67 11.57 -4.31
C ARG A 88 4.34 10.85 -4.53
N THR A 89 4.29 9.96 -5.51
CA THR A 89 3.10 9.17 -5.83
C THR A 89 2.61 8.37 -4.62
N PHE A 90 3.55 7.79 -3.86
CA PHE A 90 3.24 7.07 -2.62
C PHE A 90 2.52 7.97 -1.59
N PHE A 91 3.04 9.17 -1.32
CA PHE A 91 2.41 10.12 -0.38
C PHE A 91 1.10 10.68 -0.91
N ASP A 92 1.03 11.05 -2.19
CA ASP A 92 -0.18 11.57 -2.84
C ASP A 92 -1.35 10.56 -2.80
N MET A 93 -1.03 9.27 -2.75
CA MET A 93 -2.00 8.19 -2.57
C MET A 93 -2.23 7.81 -1.08
N GLY A 94 -1.77 8.63 -0.15
CA GLY A 94 -2.00 8.45 1.28
C GLY A 94 -1.04 7.48 1.98
N GLY A 95 0.04 7.07 1.33
CA GLY A 95 1.09 6.26 1.95
C GLY A 95 1.78 7.02 3.10
N GLN A 96 2.30 6.29 4.09
CA GLN A 96 3.02 6.87 5.23
C GLN A 96 4.28 6.07 5.58
N VAL A 97 4.19 4.76 5.70
CA VAL A 97 5.29 3.88 6.15
C VAL A 97 6.32 3.70 5.04
N VAL A 98 7.53 4.21 5.26
CA VAL A 98 8.70 3.99 4.39
C VAL A 98 9.74 3.22 5.19
N ASP A 99 10.09 2.02 4.70
CA ASP A 99 11.04 1.11 5.37
C ASP A 99 12.36 1.00 4.60
N SER A 100 13.46 1.24 5.28
CA SER A 100 14.82 1.08 4.76
C SER A 100 15.74 0.36 5.74
N SER A 101 17.04 0.35 5.44
CA SER A 101 18.07 -0.22 6.30
C SER A 101 19.45 0.27 5.85
N PRO A 102 20.41 0.47 6.77
CA PRO A 102 21.83 0.71 6.44
C PRO A 102 22.42 -0.36 5.52
N MET A 103 21.91 -1.59 5.59
CA MET A 103 22.31 -2.72 4.74
C MET A 103 21.98 -2.51 3.25
N TYR A 104 21.12 -1.55 2.89
CA TYR A 104 20.58 -1.41 1.53
C TYR A 104 21.44 -0.50 0.63
N GLY A 105 22.75 -0.41 0.88
CA GLY A 105 23.67 0.40 0.10
C GLY A 105 23.33 1.89 0.19
N SER A 106 23.09 2.55 -0.93
CA SER A 106 22.79 3.98 -0.98
C SER A 106 21.34 4.34 -0.67
N ALA A 107 20.47 3.37 -0.34
CA ALA A 107 19.03 3.59 -0.26
C ALA A 107 18.64 4.69 0.74
N GLU A 108 19.29 4.77 1.90
CA GLU A 108 19.01 5.80 2.92
C GLU A 108 19.42 7.19 2.46
N ALA A 109 20.58 7.33 1.82
CA ALA A 109 21.02 8.60 1.22
C ALA A 109 20.11 9.07 0.08
N VAL A 110 19.59 8.12 -0.73
CA VAL A 110 18.63 8.42 -1.80
C VAL A 110 17.28 8.83 -1.21
N LEU A 111 16.84 8.21 -0.12
CA LEU A 111 15.62 8.62 0.60
C LEU A 111 15.75 10.05 1.15
N GLY A 112 16.87 10.38 1.80
CA GLY A 112 17.11 11.73 2.29
C GLY A 112 17.08 12.78 1.17
N PHE A 113 17.69 12.47 0.03
CA PHE A 113 17.58 13.32 -1.18
C PHE A 113 16.11 13.52 -1.61
N CYS A 114 15.33 12.43 -1.68
CA CYS A 114 13.93 12.48 -2.08
C CYS A 114 13.07 13.28 -1.08
N ILE A 115 13.23 13.02 0.22
CA ILE A 115 12.50 13.69 1.30
C ILE A 115 12.78 15.20 1.29
N ASN A 116 14.05 15.59 1.19
CA ASN A 116 14.44 16.99 1.11
C ASN A 116 13.81 17.69 -0.10
N ARG A 117 13.82 17.04 -1.26
CA ARG A 117 13.23 17.59 -2.49
C ARG A 117 11.70 17.68 -2.45
N LEU A 118 11.04 16.79 -1.74
CA LEU A 118 9.57 16.80 -1.54
C LEU A 118 9.13 17.83 -0.49
N GLY A 119 9.98 18.14 0.47
CA GLY A 119 9.68 19.10 1.53
C GLY A 119 8.39 18.74 2.26
N LYS A 120 7.43 19.67 2.33
CA LYS A 120 6.16 19.47 3.04
C LYS A 120 5.32 18.30 2.52
N SER A 121 5.48 17.90 1.26
CA SER A 121 4.79 16.74 0.70
C SER A 121 5.22 15.42 1.33
N ALA A 122 6.37 15.39 2.01
CA ALA A 122 6.84 14.25 2.80
C ALA A 122 6.35 14.28 4.27
N SER A 123 5.52 15.24 4.68
CA SER A 123 5.08 15.40 6.08
C SER A 123 4.31 14.21 6.67
N PRO A 124 3.61 13.36 5.89
CA PRO A 124 2.96 12.16 6.43
C PRO A 124 3.92 11.01 6.77
N LEU A 125 5.22 11.17 6.58
CA LEU A 125 6.22 10.12 6.71
C LEU A 125 6.21 9.45 8.10
N PHE A 126 5.95 8.14 8.11
CA PHE A 126 6.29 7.23 9.20
C PHE A 126 7.61 6.55 8.81
N SER A 127 8.72 7.03 9.34
CA SER A 127 10.05 6.58 9.01
C SER A 127 10.42 5.30 9.77
N ALA A 128 10.76 4.24 9.03
CA ALA A 128 11.20 2.97 9.58
C ALA A 128 12.59 2.60 9.05
N THR A 129 13.55 2.41 9.95
CA THR A 129 14.87 1.90 9.60
C THR A 129 15.28 0.76 10.52
N LYS A 130 16.54 0.34 10.42
CA LYS A 130 17.05 -0.83 11.15
C LYS A 130 18.45 -0.58 11.63
N VAL A 131 18.87 -1.36 12.66
CA VAL A 131 20.26 -1.51 13.03
C VAL A 131 20.79 -2.86 12.56
N TRP A 132 21.94 -2.88 11.90
CA TRP A 132 22.52 -4.08 11.29
C TRP A 132 24.05 -4.08 11.43
N THR A 133 24.53 -4.50 12.55
CA THR A 133 25.95 -4.76 12.87
C THR A 133 26.05 -5.75 14.00
N SER A 134 27.19 -6.40 14.16
CA SER A 134 27.47 -7.30 15.29
C SER A 134 27.99 -6.58 16.52
N ASP A 135 28.46 -5.35 16.38
CA ASP A 135 28.97 -4.51 17.47
C ASP A 135 27.90 -3.52 17.96
N THR A 136 27.87 -3.28 19.27
CA THR A 136 26.86 -2.41 19.90
C THR A 136 27.14 -0.94 19.71
N GLU A 137 28.41 -0.52 19.79
CA GLU A 137 28.78 0.89 19.60
C GLU A 137 28.66 1.27 18.13
N ASP A 138 29.11 0.42 17.19
CA ASP A 138 28.84 0.60 15.75
C ASP A 138 27.34 0.72 15.48
N GLY A 139 26.49 0.01 16.27
CA GLY A 139 25.05 0.09 16.15
C GLY A 139 24.49 1.47 16.48
N LYS A 140 25.02 2.13 17.50
CA LYS A 140 24.62 3.51 17.86
C LYS A 140 25.05 4.50 16.79
N GLU A 141 26.30 4.37 16.29
CA GLU A 141 26.81 5.20 15.20
C GLU A 141 25.98 5.00 13.92
N GLN A 142 25.62 3.77 13.59
CA GLN A 142 24.79 3.43 12.43
C GLN A 142 23.38 4.07 12.50
N ILE A 143 22.79 4.13 13.70
CA ILE A 143 21.50 4.82 13.90
C ILE A 143 21.66 6.33 13.67
N ALA A 144 22.70 6.94 14.21
CA ALA A 144 23.00 8.36 14.02
C ALA A 144 23.29 8.68 12.55
N ASP A 145 24.01 7.80 11.85
CA ASP A 145 24.27 7.89 10.42
C ASP A 145 22.97 7.83 9.60
N SER A 146 22.08 6.91 9.92
CA SER A 146 20.77 6.81 9.29
C SER A 146 19.95 8.10 9.48
N GLN A 147 19.93 8.69 10.69
CA GLN A 147 19.27 9.97 10.94
C GLN A 147 19.82 11.09 10.05
N ARG A 148 21.16 11.19 9.96
CA ARG A 148 21.86 12.17 9.12
C ARG A 148 21.55 11.96 7.63
N LEU A 149 21.56 10.71 7.16
CA LEU A 149 21.28 10.37 5.77
C LEU A 149 19.85 10.69 5.34
N TRP A 150 18.87 10.45 6.23
CA TRP A 150 17.47 10.77 5.95
C TRP A 150 17.14 12.25 6.20
N GLY A 151 18.00 12.99 6.93
CA GLY A 151 17.72 14.36 7.38
C GLY A 151 16.63 14.44 8.43
N LEU A 152 16.58 13.48 9.35
CA LEU A 152 15.59 13.37 10.42
C LEU A 152 16.24 13.44 11.79
N ASP A 153 15.63 14.17 12.71
CA ASP A 153 16.07 14.19 14.11
C ASP A 153 15.66 12.91 14.87
N GLN A 154 14.57 12.26 14.44
CA GLN A 154 14.03 11.08 15.08
C GLN A 154 13.35 10.15 14.06
N PHE A 155 13.55 8.84 14.23
CA PHE A 155 12.77 7.83 13.50
C PHE A 155 11.46 7.51 14.25
N SER A 156 10.41 7.20 13.48
CA SER A 156 9.20 6.63 14.05
C SER A 156 9.45 5.22 14.55
N LEU A 157 10.15 4.39 13.79
CA LEU A 157 10.45 3.00 14.13
C LEU A 157 11.90 2.65 13.81
N ASN A 158 12.61 2.08 14.78
CA ASN A 158 13.87 1.41 14.52
C ASN A 158 13.80 -0.08 14.92
N GLN A 159 14.43 -0.93 14.13
CA GLN A 159 14.26 -2.38 14.22
C GLN A 159 15.61 -3.10 14.23
N VAL A 160 15.75 -4.14 15.02
CA VAL A 160 16.93 -5.03 14.92
C VAL A 160 16.82 -5.88 13.66
N HIS A 161 17.74 -5.69 12.72
CA HIS A 161 17.71 -6.34 11.41
C HIS A 161 18.16 -7.81 11.47
N ASN A 162 17.28 -8.72 11.04
CA ASN A 162 17.55 -10.16 11.00
C ASN A 162 18.04 -10.75 12.34
N LEU A 163 17.66 -10.15 13.46
CA LEU A 163 18.05 -10.53 14.81
C LEU A 163 19.60 -10.56 15.03
N VAL A 164 20.37 -9.77 14.27
CA VAL A 164 21.82 -9.66 14.46
C VAL A 164 22.08 -8.94 15.78
N ASN A 165 22.86 -9.54 16.67
CA ASN A 165 23.15 -9.04 18.02
C ASN A 165 21.92 -8.47 18.75
N TRP A 166 20.78 -9.16 18.64
CA TRP A 166 19.48 -8.60 18.98
C TRP A 166 19.35 -8.15 20.44
N ARG A 167 20.02 -8.84 21.38
CA ARG A 167 19.92 -8.47 22.81
C ARG A 167 20.46 -7.07 23.03
N SER A 168 21.71 -6.84 22.68
CA SER A 168 22.36 -5.54 22.92
C SER A 168 21.70 -4.40 22.12
N HIS A 169 21.33 -4.66 20.85
CA HIS A 169 20.64 -3.64 20.05
C HIS A 169 19.23 -3.36 20.56
N LEU A 170 18.49 -4.39 20.99
CA LEU A 170 17.15 -4.19 21.53
C LEU A 170 17.20 -3.38 22.83
N ASP A 171 18.16 -3.67 23.74
CA ASP A 171 18.38 -2.88 24.95
C ASP A 171 18.67 -1.41 24.61
N THR A 172 19.54 -1.16 23.62
CA THR A 172 19.83 0.20 23.13
C THR A 172 18.57 0.90 22.58
N LEU A 173 17.80 0.22 21.73
CA LEU A 173 16.58 0.80 21.14
C LEU A 173 15.49 1.06 22.19
N LEU A 174 15.33 0.17 23.18
CA LEU A 174 14.39 0.36 24.28
C LEU A 174 14.79 1.55 25.16
N GLN A 175 16.09 1.72 25.43
CA GLN A 175 16.58 2.90 26.14
C GLN A 175 16.31 4.18 25.35
N MET A 176 16.61 4.20 24.03
CA MET A 176 16.32 5.35 23.16
C MET A 176 14.83 5.70 23.16
N LYS A 177 13.95 4.69 23.20
CA LYS A 177 12.50 4.90 23.32
C LYS A 177 12.13 5.50 24.67
N ALA A 178 12.70 5.01 25.76
CA ALA A 178 12.45 5.54 27.10
C ALA A 178 12.91 7.01 27.24
N ASP A 179 14.01 7.37 26.57
CA ASP A 179 14.56 8.74 26.53
C ASP A 179 13.81 9.66 25.54
N GLY A 180 12.83 9.15 24.82
CA GLY A 180 12.04 9.93 23.85
C GLY A 180 12.74 10.16 22.51
N HIS A 181 13.85 9.47 22.23
CA HIS A 181 14.58 9.57 20.95
C HIS A 181 14.07 8.62 19.87
N LEU A 182 13.09 7.79 20.18
CA LEU A 182 12.47 6.81 19.29
C LEU A 182 11.02 6.59 19.69
N GLN A 183 10.10 6.49 18.74
CA GLN A 183 8.68 6.25 19.06
C GLN A 183 8.39 4.76 19.28
N TYR A 184 8.85 3.92 18.35
CA TYR A 184 8.57 2.49 18.35
C TYR A 184 9.83 1.66 18.12
N VAL A 185 9.85 0.48 18.76
CA VAL A 185 10.94 -0.49 18.67
C VAL A 185 10.43 -1.77 18.04
N GLY A 186 11.22 -2.37 17.15
CA GLY A 186 10.87 -3.62 16.49
C GLY A 186 12.04 -4.57 16.27
N ILE A 187 11.70 -5.74 15.78
CA ILE A 187 12.65 -6.77 15.35
C ILE A 187 12.25 -7.30 13.98
N THR A 188 13.22 -7.76 13.19
CA THR A 188 12.93 -8.27 11.86
C THR A 188 13.57 -9.62 11.59
N THR A 189 12.88 -10.41 10.77
CA THR A 189 13.45 -11.55 10.05
C THR A 189 13.08 -11.49 8.58
N SER A 190 13.79 -12.25 7.76
CA SER A 190 13.48 -12.38 6.35
C SER A 190 13.69 -13.83 5.89
N HIS A 191 13.07 -14.21 4.75
CA HIS A 191 13.17 -15.55 4.15
C HIS A 191 12.58 -16.70 4.98
N GLY A 192 11.66 -16.45 5.92
CA GLY A 192 11.10 -17.50 6.76
C GLY A 192 12.10 -18.14 7.72
N ARG A 193 13.16 -17.41 8.11
CA ARG A 193 14.22 -17.94 8.98
C ARG A 193 14.05 -17.46 10.41
N ARG A 194 14.63 -18.25 11.35
CA ARG A 194 14.70 -17.93 12.80
C ARG A 194 13.33 -17.73 13.44
N HIS A 195 12.26 -18.33 12.94
CA HIS A 195 10.90 -18.18 13.48
C HIS A 195 10.81 -18.58 14.96
N ARG A 196 11.50 -19.66 15.39
CA ARG A 196 11.52 -20.07 16.81
C ARG A 196 12.15 -19.04 17.74
N GLU A 197 13.18 -18.34 17.26
CA GLU A 197 13.84 -17.29 18.04
C GLU A 197 12.99 -16.04 18.04
N LEU A 198 12.43 -15.67 16.89
CA LEU A 198 11.50 -14.55 16.75
C LEU A 198 10.31 -14.72 17.72
N GLU A 199 9.72 -15.92 17.79
CA GLU A 199 8.64 -16.25 18.72
C GLU A 199 9.05 -16.01 20.17
N LYS A 200 10.23 -16.50 20.60
CA LYS A 200 10.72 -16.30 21.97
C LYS A 200 10.87 -14.83 22.33
N ILE A 201 11.36 -14.01 21.39
CA ILE A 201 11.53 -12.57 21.61
C ILE A 201 10.15 -11.89 21.71
N MET A 202 9.22 -12.21 20.81
CA MET A 202 7.85 -11.69 20.85
C MET A 202 7.11 -12.04 22.14
N GLN A 203 7.42 -13.19 22.74
CA GLN A 203 6.83 -13.62 24.02
C GLN A 203 7.39 -12.86 25.22
N SER A 204 8.66 -12.46 25.19
CA SER A 204 9.41 -12.03 26.38
C SER A 204 9.87 -10.56 26.36
N GLN A 205 9.85 -9.89 25.19
CA GLN A 205 10.38 -8.53 25.06
C GLN A 205 9.27 -7.51 24.75
N PRO A 206 9.36 -6.28 25.29
CA PRO A 206 8.34 -5.23 25.08
C PRO A 206 8.53 -4.51 23.74
N ILE A 207 8.40 -5.23 22.63
CA ILE A 207 8.52 -4.68 21.29
C ILE A 207 7.16 -4.21 20.76
N ASP A 208 7.16 -3.14 19.96
CA ASP A 208 5.95 -2.60 19.33
C ASP A 208 5.69 -3.25 17.97
N PHE A 209 6.76 -3.64 17.26
CA PHE A 209 6.68 -4.14 15.89
C PHE A 209 7.46 -5.43 15.68
N VAL A 210 6.92 -6.28 14.85
CA VAL A 210 7.64 -7.39 14.21
C VAL A 210 7.54 -7.28 12.70
N GLN A 211 8.68 -7.45 12.01
CA GLN A 211 8.69 -7.50 10.55
C GLN A 211 9.11 -8.90 10.09
N LEU A 212 8.29 -9.53 9.25
CA LEU A 212 8.50 -10.90 8.80
C LEU A 212 8.00 -11.10 7.36
N THR A 213 8.43 -12.22 6.74
CA THR A 213 8.02 -12.57 5.37
C THR A 213 6.70 -13.32 5.40
N TYR A 214 5.76 -12.85 4.57
CA TYR A 214 4.46 -13.48 4.37
C TYR A 214 3.91 -13.16 2.99
N HIS A 215 3.45 -14.16 2.26
CA HIS A 215 2.82 -14.04 0.95
C HIS A 215 2.04 -15.33 0.63
N ILE A 216 1.24 -15.30 -0.43
CA ILE A 216 0.30 -16.36 -0.76
C ILE A 216 0.94 -17.76 -0.88
N ASN A 217 2.19 -17.87 -1.38
CA ASN A 217 2.93 -19.12 -1.49
C ASN A 217 3.80 -19.44 -0.25
N ASN A 218 3.72 -18.61 0.82
CA ASN A 218 4.43 -18.87 2.09
C ASN A 218 3.59 -18.33 3.24
N GLN A 219 2.83 -19.22 3.86
CA GLN A 219 1.87 -18.93 4.93
C GLN A 219 2.32 -19.46 6.30
N ASP A 220 3.55 -19.93 6.44
CA ASP A 220 4.07 -20.56 7.69
C ASP A 220 3.82 -19.72 8.94
N VAL A 221 3.86 -18.39 8.81
CA VAL A 221 3.66 -17.45 9.92
C VAL A 221 2.22 -17.42 10.44
N GLU A 222 1.23 -17.87 9.66
CA GLU A 222 -0.17 -17.97 10.09
C GLU A 222 -0.36 -19.00 11.20
N GLN A 223 0.51 -20.01 11.27
CA GLN A 223 0.38 -21.08 12.26
C GLN A 223 0.68 -20.59 13.67
N ARG A 224 1.62 -19.66 13.83
CA ARG A 224 2.06 -19.24 15.17
C ARG A 224 2.38 -17.75 15.31
N LEU A 225 3.18 -17.15 14.43
CA LEU A 225 3.70 -15.79 14.64
C LEU A 225 2.63 -14.71 14.49
N LEU A 226 1.73 -14.83 13.52
CA LEU A 226 0.62 -13.89 13.36
C LEU A 226 -0.40 -13.99 14.51
N PRO A 227 -0.87 -15.17 14.95
CA PRO A 227 -1.66 -15.30 16.17
C PRO A 227 -0.97 -14.73 17.42
N LEU A 228 0.32 -14.99 17.59
CA LEU A 228 1.10 -14.46 18.73
C LEU A 228 1.19 -12.92 18.70
N ALA A 229 1.33 -12.33 17.51
CA ALA A 229 1.35 -10.88 17.38
C ALA A 229 0.01 -10.24 17.83
N LEU A 230 -1.12 -10.86 17.48
CA LEU A 230 -2.44 -10.43 17.99
C LEU A 230 -2.56 -10.59 19.50
N GLU A 231 -2.15 -11.75 20.03
CA GLU A 231 -2.16 -12.04 21.47
C GLU A 231 -1.35 -11.01 22.27
N LYS A 232 -0.19 -10.63 21.76
CA LYS A 232 0.75 -9.73 22.44
C LYS A 232 0.54 -8.26 22.13
N GLY A 233 -0.37 -7.93 21.22
CA GLY A 233 -0.58 -6.54 20.79
C GLY A 233 0.64 -5.96 20.05
N ILE A 234 1.31 -6.76 19.22
CA ILE A 234 2.46 -6.37 18.42
C ILE A 234 2.01 -6.06 16.99
N ALA A 235 2.38 -4.90 16.47
CA ALA A 235 2.12 -4.52 15.08
C ALA A 235 2.98 -5.35 14.12
N VAL A 236 2.40 -5.76 12.98
CA VAL A 236 3.09 -6.63 12.02
C VAL A 236 3.33 -5.91 10.70
N ILE A 237 4.60 -5.80 10.31
CA ILE A 237 5.02 -5.35 8.99
C ILE A 237 5.39 -6.57 8.14
N ILE A 238 4.84 -6.66 6.93
CA ILE A 238 5.14 -7.76 6.00
C ILE A 238 6.16 -7.30 4.97
N ASN A 239 7.33 -7.92 4.99
CA ASN A 239 8.32 -7.81 3.93
C ASN A 239 8.12 -8.90 2.86
N ARG A 240 8.67 -8.66 1.65
CA ARG A 240 8.62 -9.60 0.50
C ARG A 240 7.23 -10.10 0.13
N PRO A 241 6.18 -9.25 0.11
CA PRO A 241 4.82 -9.70 -0.18
C PRO A 241 4.67 -10.31 -1.57
N PHE A 242 5.63 -10.07 -2.48
CA PHE A 242 5.70 -10.61 -3.83
C PHE A 242 6.77 -11.70 -4.02
N SER A 243 7.30 -12.28 -2.94
CA SER A 243 8.40 -13.27 -3.03
C SER A 243 9.59 -12.78 -3.87
N LYS A 244 9.99 -11.50 -3.71
CA LYS A 244 11.03 -10.83 -4.54
C LYS A 244 10.70 -10.73 -6.04
N GLY A 245 9.46 -10.75 -6.42
CA GLY A 245 9.00 -10.74 -7.82
C GLY A 245 8.60 -12.13 -8.34
N GLY A 246 8.98 -13.22 -7.67
CA GLY A 246 8.68 -14.57 -8.11
C GLY A 246 7.19 -14.87 -8.34
N LEU A 247 6.29 -14.19 -7.58
CA LEU A 247 4.85 -14.33 -7.84
C LEU A 247 4.45 -13.77 -9.21
N PHE A 248 5.08 -12.69 -9.67
CA PHE A 248 4.80 -12.16 -11.01
C PHE A 248 5.37 -13.09 -12.10
N ASP A 249 6.58 -13.62 -11.91
CA ASP A 249 7.18 -14.57 -12.85
C ASP A 249 6.28 -15.80 -13.05
N GLU A 250 5.59 -16.22 -12.00
CA GLU A 250 4.70 -17.38 -12.02
C GLU A 250 3.31 -17.06 -12.60
N TYR A 251 2.69 -15.93 -12.17
CA TYR A 251 1.26 -15.69 -12.40
C TYR A 251 0.93 -14.64 -13.48
N GLN A 252 1.81 -13.68 -13.80
CA GLN A 252 1.51 -12.58 -14.73
C GLN A 252 1.08 -13.02 -16.14
N ARG A 253 1.43 -14.22 -16.56
CA ARG A 253 1.02 -14.82 -17.86
C ARG A 253 -0.45 -15.24 -17.90
N TYR A 254 -1.11 -15.34 -16.75
CA TYR A 254 -2.51 -15.72 -16.66
C TYR A 254 -3.39 -14.48 -16.52
N PRO A 255 -4.62 -14.50 -17.07
CA PRO A 255 -5.57 -13.43 -16.80
C PRO A 255 -5.95 -13.44 -15.31
N LEU A 256 -6.21 -12.25 -14.77
CA LEU A 256 -6.75 -12.13 -13.42
C LEU A 256 -8.15 -12.77 -13.39
N PRO A 257 -8.49 -13.63 -12.42
CA PRO A 257 -9.81 -14.24 -12.35
C PRO A 257 -10.94 -13.20 -12.20
N ASP A 258 -12.06 -13.36 -12.93
CA ASP A 258 -13.18 -12.40 -12.94
C ASP A 258 -13.76 -12.12 -11.54
N TRP A 259 -13.77 -13.13 -10.65
CA TRP A 259 -14.28 -12.98 -9.29
C TRP A 259 -13.45 -12.04 -8.39
N THR A 260 -12.28 -11.61 -8.83
CA THR A 260 -11.45 -10.64 -8.08
C THR A 260 -12.12 -9.26 -7.96
N MET A 261 -13.10 -8.98 -8.83
CA MET A 261 -13.97 -7.82 -8.74
C MET A 261 -14.83 -7.80 -7.47
N GLU A 262 -15.07 -8.95 -6.84
CA GLU A 262 -15.82 -9.05 -5.59
C GLU A 262 -15.13 -8.31 -4.43
N PHE A 263 -13.81 -8.13 -4.50
CA PHE A 263 -13.02 -7.36 -3.52
C PHE A 263 -12.20 -6.22 -4.17
N ASP A 264 -12.73 -5.62 -5.24
CA ASP A 264 -12.18 -4.43 -5.91
C ASP A 264 -10.69 -4.61 -6.28
N CYS A 265 -10.35 -5.74 -6.90
CA CYS A 265 -8.99 -6.07 -7.31
C CYS A 265 -8.89 -6.06 -8.85
N SER A 266 -7.95 -5.29 -9.39
CA SER A 266 -7.82 -5.04 -10.83
C SER A 266 -6.50 -5.54 -11.47
N ASN A 267 -5.55 -6.01 -10.68
CA ASN A 267 -4.28 -6.54 -11.16
C ASN A 267 -3.63 -7.50 -10.15
N TRP A 268 -2.60 -8.24 -10.58
CA TRP A 268 -1.92 -9.21 -9.74
C TRP A 268 -1.22 -8.61 -8.52
N ALA A 269 -0.70 -7.37 -8.60
CA ALA A 269 -0.10 -6.72 -7.44
C ALA A 269 -1.14 -6.50 -6.33
N GLN A 270 -2.33 -6.00 -6.69
CA GLN A 270 -3.45 -5.87 -5.76
C GLN A 270 -3.93 -7.23 -5.24
N PHE A 271 -3.97 -8.26 -6.07
CA PHE A 271 -4.35 -9.60 -5.67
C PHE A 271 -3.46 -10.10 -4.52
N PHE A 272 -2.15 -10.10 -4.72
CA PHE A 272 -1.22 -10.57 -3.71
C PHE A 272 -1.19 -9.70 -2.45
N LEU A 273 -1.24 -8.38 -2.60
CA LEU A 273 -1.25 -7.46 -1.45
C LEU A 273 -2.53 -7.55 -0.65
N LYS A 274 -3.70 -7.63 -1.30
CA LYS A 274 -4.99 -7.78 -0.61
C LYS A 274 -5.07 -9.11 0.14
N PHE A 275 -4.50 -10.20 -0.40
CA PHE A 275 -4.34 -11.44 0.35
C PHE A 275 -3.56 -11.21 1.66
N VAL A 276 -2.43 -10.53 1.58
CA VAL A 276 -1.56 -10.26 2.74
C VAL A 276 -2.26 -9.37 3.77
N VAL A 277 -2.77 -8.21 3.35
CA VAL A 277 -3.31 -7.20 4.28
C VAL A 277 -4.74 -7.51 4.75
N SER A 278 -5.40 -8.51 4.18
CA SER A 278 -6.68 -8.99 4.69
C SER A 278 -6.54 -9.83 5.96
N HIS A 279 -5.34 -10.37 6.24
CA HIS A 279 -5.11 -11.08 7.50
C HIS A 279 -5.19 -10.10 8.69
N PRO A 280 -6.01 -10.38 9.73
CA PRO A 280 -6.30 -9.43 10.80
C PRO A 280 -5.08 -8.99 11.61
N ALA A 281 -4.05 -9.84 11.71
CA ALA A 281 -2.81 -9.53 12.42
C ALA A 281 -1.89 -8.57 11.64
N VAL A 282 -2.06 -8.41 10.32
CA VAL A 282 -1.16 -7.62 9.51
C VAL A 282 -1.51 -6.14 9.63
N THR A 283 -0.54 -5.33 10.06
CA THR A 283 -0.68 -3.88 10.15
C THR A 283 -0.36 -3.22 8.81
N CYS A 284 0.77 -3.60 8.17
CA CYS A 284 1.22 -2.97 6.93
C CYS A 284 2.07 -3.95 6.09
N ALA A 285 1.91 -3.93 4.77
CA ALA A 285 2.81 -4.60 3.83
C ALA A 285 3.69 -3.57 3.12
N ILE A 286 4.98 -3.87 2.91
CA ILE A 286 5.97 -2.94 2.36
C ILE A 286 6.56 -3.45 1.02
N PRO A 287 5.77 -3.52 -0.06
CA PRO A 287 6.30 -3.80 -1.39
C PRO A 287 7.31 -2.73 -1.79
N ALA A 288 8.34 -3.12 -2.54
CA ALA A 288 9.35 -2.21 -3.07
C ALA A 288 9.19 -2.07 -4.58
N THR A 289 9.28 -0.85 -5.09
CA THR A 289 9.26 -0.58 -6.53
C THR A 289 10.11 0.64 -6.90
N SER A 290 10.57 0.66 -8.15
CA SER A 290 11.24 1.81 -8.77
C SER A 290 10.38 2.48 -9.86
N ARG A 291 9.13 2.04 -10.04
CA ARG A 291 8.22 2.47 -11.09
C ARG A 291 6.99 3.14 -10.50
N ILE A 292 6.57 4.25 -11.11
CA ILE A 292 5.40 5.03 -10.68
C ILE A 292 4.10 4.24 -10.87
N ASP A 293 3.94 3.58 -12.02
CA ASP A 293 2.77 2.75 -12.32
C ASP A 293 2.62 1.59 -11.33
N HIS A 294 3.71 0.88 -11.01
CA HIS A 294 3.68 -0.16 -9.97
C HIS A 294 3.39 0.41 -8.56
N MET A 295 3.81 1.66 -8.27
CA MET A 295 3.44 2.30 -7.01
C MET A 295 1.93 2.56 -6.94
N ILE A 296 1.33 3.03 -8.04
CA ILE A 296 -0.12 3.22 -8.14
C ILE A 296 -0.86 1.89 -7.94
N GLU A 297 -0.40 0.81 -8.59
CA GLU A 297 -0.97 -0.53 -8.43
C GLU A 297 -0.89 -1.02 -6.98
N ASN A 298 0.29 -0.91 -6.37
CA ASN A 298 0.51 -1.32 -4.97
C ASN A 298 -0.41 -0.55 -4.01
N MET A 299 -0.44 0.78 -4.13
CA MET A 299 -1.28 1.62 -3.29
C MET A 299 -2.77 1.35 -3.50
N GLY A 300 -3.18 0.96 -4.71
CA GLY A 300 -4.55 0.54 -5.01
C GLY A 300 -5.05 -0.62 -4.15
N ALA A 301 -4.14 -1.50 -3.67
CA ALA A 301 -4.50 -2.57 -2.74
C ALA A 301 -4.97 -2.07 -1.36
N GLY A 302 -4.61 -0.84 -0.99
CA GLY A 302 -5.04 -0.18 0.25
C GLY A 302 -6.44 0.43 0.19
N TYR A 303 -7.18 0.24 -0.89
CA TYR A 303 -8.51 0.81 -1.10
C TYR A 303 -9.56 -0.25 -1.41
N GLY A 304 -10.83 0.09 -1.15
CA GLY A 304 -11.96 -0.79 -1.43
C GLY A 304 -12.06 -1.97 -0.46
N ARG A 305 -12.72 -3.03 -0.90
CA ARG A 305 -13.00 -4.22 -0.09
C ARG A 305 -11.74 -5.11 0.02
N LEU A 306 -11.63 -5.79 1.14
CA LEU A 306 -10.63 -6.85 1.34
C LEU A 306 -11.32 -8.23 1.24
N PRO A 307 -10.59 -9.26 0.80
CA PRO A 307 -11.10 -10.63 0.84
C PRO A 307 -11.36 -11.07 2.29
N ASP A 308 -12.51 -11.69 2.51
CA ASP A 308 -12.82 -12.38 3.76
C ASP A 308 -12.12 -13.75 3.85
N SER A 309 -12.35 -14.51 4.92
CA SER A 309 -11.71 -15.81 5.14
C SER A 309 -12.03 -16.83 4.05
N GLY A 310 -13.28 -16.86 3.56
CA GLY A 310 -13.71 -17.76 2.49
C GLY A 310 -13.05 -17.41 1.16
N MET A 311 -12.98 -16.10 0.86
CA MET A 311 -12.31 -15.60 -0.34
C MET A 311 -10.81 -15.83 -0.30
N ARG A 312 -10.17 -15.66 0.87
CA ARG A 312 -8.74 -16.00 1.05
C ARG A 312 -8.46 -17.46 0.72
N GLN A 313 -9.32 -18.39 1.13
CA GLN A 313 -9.18 -19.81 0.78
C GLN A 313 -9.33 -20.05 -0.73
N ARG A 314 -10.18 -19.28 -1.42
CA ARG A 314 -10.32 -19.36 -2.88
C ARG A 314 -9.13 -18.77 -3.64
N MET A 315 -8.37 -17.87 -3.01
CA MET A 315 -7.17 -17.25 -3.60
C MET A 315 -5.96 -18.20 -3.61
N ILE A 316 -5.89 -19.15 -2.69
CA ILE A 316 -4.84 -20.18 -2.56
C ILE A 316 -5.08 -21.31 -3.57
#